data_e5f577d77d4e8b99141bc39738ccf0f8
#
_entry.id   e5f577d77d4e8b99141bc39738ccf0f8
#
_cell.length_a   1.000
_cell.length_b   1.000
_cell.length_c   1.000
_cell.angle_alpha   90.00
_cell.angle_beta   90.00
_cell.angle_gamma   90.00
#
_symmetry.space_group_name_H-M   'P 1'
#
loop_
_entity.id
_entity.type
_entity.pdbx_description
1 polymer ?
#
loop_
_entity_poly.entity_id
_entity_poly.type
_entity_poly.pdbx_seq_one_letter_code
_entity_poly.pdbx_strand_id
1 'polypeptide(L)'
;MREEERLAYNRRIEVVRQAEYPMLRGITYLDHGGTTLASKSLMDSFCVQMKASILSNPHSDASRPSFSALMVEQTRQKVLRLFSADSSQWDVVFTANATAAVKLVMECFAGHEQGFDYLYHCNAHTSLVGVREQARHSRCLATTEEIEYWLGGGQLLPERELPTRPLLFAYPAQSNMNGERLPMKWAAQVRGSSQNGNTYTLLDAAALVSTTPLNLSNHTTAPDFVSMSFYKIYGFPDLGALIVRKASAHVLRRRKYFGGGTTEMIGCIGTPWVERKESSVHARLEDGTIAIRSILALSCAIDTHTNLFDGLEQVSKHTGWLAKTLHDRLAGLKHANGMPVCYVYKAPTSTYGDSRSQGATVTFNVRKSDGSWRSGFGVGALLRANEIHVRTGSLCNPAGMASALGLSANDLRAAFDSGFRCNQPGDDVRGDVPYGMIRATLGAMSTLRDVEVLVDFVEKRLAEHPHQTPRASSGIQSVKAEDSSFATLSYVEKSSKVVDQITANRTQESARPGPKRGVWQALFGCYYKRR
;
A
#
# COMPACT_ATOMS: atom_id res chain seq x y z
N MET A 1 -16.33 -9.55 -17.81
CA MET A 1 -16.64 -8.29 -18.55
C MET A 1 -16.29 -8.51 -20.01
N ARG A 2 -17.23 -8.27 -20.93
CA ARG A 2 -16.98 -8.31 -22.40
C ARG A 2 -16.01 -7.18 -22.78
N GLU A 3 -15.37 -7.26 -23.95
CA GLU A 3 -14.40 -6.27 -24.39
C GLU A 3 -15.02 -4.87 -24.52
N GLU A 4 -16.20 -4.77 -25.10
CA GLU A 4 -16.94 -3.51 -25.21
C GLU A 4 -17.20 -2.84 -23.86
N GLU A 5 -17.55 -3.63 -22.85
CA GLU A 5 -17.79 -3.14 -21.48
C GLU A 5 -16.49 -2.61 -20.84
N ARG A 6 -15.36 -3.27 -21.09
CA ARG A 6 -14.03 -2.83 -20.63
C ARG A 6 -13.63 -1.50 -21.27
N LEU A 7 -13.79 -1.38 -22.56
CA LEU A 7 -13.50 -0.15 -23.30
C LEU A 7 -14.44 1.00 -22.90
N ALA A 8 -15.72 0.71 -22.67
CA ALA A 8 -16.69 1.71 -22.19
C ALA A 8 -16.31 2.22 -20.79
N TYR A 9 -15.94 1.31 -19.85
CA TYR A 9 -15.48 1.70 -18.53
C TYR A 9 -14.17 2.48 -18.60
N ASN A 10 -13.22 2.08 -19.45
CA ASN A 10 -11.96 2.82 -19.67
C ASN A 10 -12.22 4.27 -20.14
N ARG A 11 -13.10 4.47 -21.13
CA ARG A 11 -13.47 5.83 -21.58
C ARG A 11 -14.08 6.66 -20.45
N ARG A 12 -14.90 6.05 -19.58
CA ARG A 12 -15.42 6.72 -18.38
C ARG A 12 -14.29 7.13 -17.43
N ILE A 13 -13.31 6.22 -17.18
CA ILE A 13 -12.17 6.53 -16.32
C ILE A 13 -11.30 7.65 -16.91
N GLU A 14 -11.15 7.73 -18.23
CA GLU A 14 -10.45 8.86 -18.88
C GLU A 14 -11.12 10.21 -18.55
N VAL A 15 -12.45 10.27 -18.58
CA VAL A 15 -13.22 11.48 -18.19
C VAL A 15 -13.02 11.79 -16.70
N VAL A 16 -13.15 10.79 -15.82
CA VAL A 16 -12.90 10.94 -14.37
C VAL A 16 -11.48 11.44 -14.13
N ARG A 17 -10.49 10.86 -14.79
CA ARG A 17 -9.08 11.26 -14.65
C ARG A 17 -8.85 12.73 -15.04
N GLN A 18 -9.43 13.18 -16.12
CA GLN A 18 -9.30 14.58 -16.56
C GLN A 18 -9.89 15.57 -15.56
N ALA A 19 -11.03 15.23 -14.96
CA ALA A 19 -11.73 16.08 -14.00
C ALA A 19 -11.10 16.05 -12.60
N GLU A 20 -10.73 14.86 -12.13
CA GLU A 20 -10.38 14.61 -10.73
C GLU A 20 -8.87 14.58 -10.46
N TYR A 21 -8.03 14.37 -11.49
CA TYR A 21 -6.58 14.23 -11.36
C TYR A 21 -5.82 15.17 -12.30
N PRO A 22 -5.99 16.50 -12.16
CA PRO A 22 -5.35 17.48 -13.06
C PRO A 22 -3.81 17.41 -13.03
N MET A 23 -3.22 16.89 -11.94
CA MET A 23 -1.78 16.66 -11.81
C MET A 23 -1.26 15.59 -12.77
N LEU A 24 -2.11 14.78 -13.35
CA LEU A 24 -1.73 13.74 -14.33
C LEU A 24 -1.73 14.23 -15.79
N ARG A 25 -1.93 15.53 -16.03
CA ARG A 25 -1.88 16.06 -17.39
C ARG A 25 -0.48 15.93 -17.98
N GLY A 26 -0.33 15.10 -19.02
CA GLY A 26 0.94 14.81 -19.66
C GLY A 26 1.82 13.81 -18.89
N ILE A 27 1.34 13.23 -17.79
CA ILE A 27 2.08 12.30 -16.94
C ILE A 27 1.44 10.92 -17.01
N THR A 28 2.26 9.89 -17.16
CA THR A 28 1.90 8.48 -17.03
C THR A 28 2.38 7.97 -15.68
N TYR A 29 1.45 7.81 -14.72
CA TYR A 29 1.78 7.40 -13.36
C TYR A 29 1.48 5.91 -13.16
N LEU A 30 2.51 5.12 -12.93
CA LEU A 30 2.49 3.67 -12.78
C LEU A 30 3.19 3.17 -11.50
N ASP A 31 3.21 3.98 -10.44
CA ASP A 31 3.71 3.57 -9.11
C ASP A 31 2.63 3.61 -8.02
N HIS A 32 1.40 3.21 -8.36
CA HIS A 32 0.28 3.12 -7.41
C HIS A 32 0.54 2.15 -6.25
N GLY A 33 1.42 1.15 -6.43
CA GLY A 33 1.84 0.23 -5.36
C GLY A 33 2.74 0.87 -4.30
N GLY A 34 3.36 2.02 -4.59
CA GLY A 34 4.06 2.87 -3.62
C GLY A 34 3.06 3.74 -2.87
N THR A 35 2.38 4.61 -3.59
CA THR A 35 1.20 5.39 -3.17
C THR A 35 0.34 5.67 -4.38
N THR A 36 -0.99 5.78 -4.22
CA THR A 36 -1.84 6.31 -5.29
C THR A 36 -2.02 7.82 -5.13
N LEU A 37 -2.88 8.43 -5.94
CA LEU A 37 -3.10 9.87 -5.97
C LEU A 37 -4.48 10.21 -5.40
N ALA A 38 -4.58 11.33 -4.68
CA ALA A 38 -5.85 11.82 -4.15
C ALA A 38 -6.65 12.55 -5.25
N SER A 39 -7.96 12.28 -5.32
CA SER A 39 -8.86 12.98 -6.23
C SER A 39 -9.16 14.41 -5.73
N LYS A 40 -9.48 15.30 -6.66
CA LYS A 40 -9.91 16.67 -6.36
C LYS A 40 -11.15 16.68 -5.46
N SER A 41 -12.18 15.90 -5.80
CA SER A 41 -13.42 15.81 -5.03
C SER A 41 -13.20 15.33 -3.59
N LEU A 42 -12.23 14.43 -3.35
CA LEU A 42 -11.84 14.05 -1.99
C LEU A 42 -11.32 15.25 -1.22
N MET A 43 -10.40 16.02 -1.80
CA MET A 43 -9.80 17.18 -1.14
C MET A 43 -10.84 18.27 -0.89
N ASP A 44 -11.73 18.52 -1.85
CA ASP A 44 -12.82 19.48 -1.72
C ASP A 44 -13.78 19.09 -0.59
N SER A 45 -14.23 17.83 -0.55
CA SER A 45 -15.10 17.28 0.50
C SER A 45 -14.46 17.38 1.88
N PHE A 46 -13.19 16.98 1.99
CA PHE A 46 -12.43 17.08 3.24
C PHE A 46 -12.31 18.54 3.72
N CYS A 47 -11.96 19.48 2.83
CA CYS A 47 -11.85 20.89 3.15
C CYS A 47 -13.18 21.50 3.62
N VAL A 48 -14.29 21.13 3.00
CA VAL A 48 -15.65 21.56 3.42
C VAL A 48 -15.95 21.08 4.83
N GLN A 49 -15.76 19.79 5.11
CA GLN A 49 -16.05 19.22 6.43
C GLN A 49 -15.12 19.74 7.52
N MET A 50 -13.85 19.95 7.22
CA MET A 50 -12.87 20.56 8.13
C MET A 50 -13.27 21.95 8.59
N LYS A 51 -13.83 22.77 7.68
CA LYS A 51 -14.27 24.13 7.98
C LYS A 51 -15.59 24.18 8.74
N ALA A 52 -16.44 23.16 8.55
CA ALA A 52 -17.78 23.12 9.13
C ALA A 52 -17.85 22.44 10.52
N SER A 53 -16.76 21.75 10.96
CA SER A 53 -16.81 20.87 12.13
C SER A 53 -15.81 21.28 13.21
N ILE A 54 -16.24 21.21 14.47
CA ILE A 54 -15.35 21.33 15.64
C ILE A 54 -14.76 19.94 15.90
N LEU A 55 -13.49 19.75 15.54
CA LEU A 55 -12.74 18.50 15.77
C LEU A 55 -11.96 18.61 17.09
N SER A 56 -12.67 18.42 18.19
CA SER A 56 -12.08 18.37 19.54
C SER A 56 -11.40 17.02 19.81
N ASN A 57 -10.56 16.96 20.86
CA ASN A 57 -10.03 15.69 21.33
C ASN A 57 -11.18 14.80 21.83
N PRO A 58 -11.34 13.56 21.32
CA PRO A 58 -12.42 12.64 21.71
C PRO A 58 -12.47 12.33 23.22
N HIS A 59 -11.34 12.51 23.92
CA HIS A 59 -11.21 12.22 25.35
C HIS A 59 -11.44 13.43 26.26
N SER A 60 -11.73 14.62 25.71
CA SER A 60 -11.85 15.87 26.52
C SER A 60 -13.18 16.01 27.29
N ASP A 61 -14.22 15.29 26.87
CA ASP A 61 -15.54 15.34 27.52
C ASP A 61 -16.06 13.92 27.75
N ALA A 62 -16.14 13.54 29.02
CA ALA A 62 -16.67 12.24 29.41
C ALA A 62 -18.20 12.22 29.57
N SER A 63 -18.84 13.40 29.60
CA SER A 63 -20.29 13.51 29.88
C SER A 63 -21.15 13.07 28.69
N ARG A 64 -20.67 13.27 27.47
CA ARG A 64 -21.31 12.83 26.23
C ARG A 64 -20.30 12.68 25.09
N PRO A 65 -20.56 11.78 24.10
CA PRO A 65 -19.70 11.66 22.93
C PRO A 65 -19.62 12.98 22.16
N SER A 66 -18.40 13.47 21.91
CA SER A 66 -18.17 14.63 21.05
C SER A 66 -18.45 14.28 19.57
N PHE A 67 -18.62 15.31 18.72
CA PHE A 67 -18.71 15.10 17.27
C PHE A 67 -17.51 14.29 16.75
N SER A 68 -16.31 14.57 17.24
CA SER A 68 -15.10 13.82 16.86
C SER A 68 -15.18 12.35 17.23
N ALA A 69 -15.67 12.01 18.43
CA ALA A 69 -15.81 10.62 18.85
C ALA A 69 -16.81 9.86 17.98
N LEU A 70 -17.98 10.48 17.69
CA LEU A 70 -19.00 9.89 16.83
C LEU A 70 -18.48 9.70 15.39
N MET A 71 -17.81 10.69 14.84
CA MET A 71 -17.22 10.64 13.49
C MET A 71 -16.15 9.53 13.38
N VAL A 72 -15.29 9.39 14.40
CA VAL A 72 -14.30 8.33 14.45
C VAL A 72 -14.96 6.96 14.42
N GLU A 73 -15.99 6.76 15.27
CA GLU A 73 -16.69 5.47 15.31
C GLU A 73 -17.47 5.18 14.02
N GLN A 74 -18.13 6.16 13.43
CA GLN A 74 -18.78 6.02 12.13
C GLN A 74 -17.79 5.65 11.03
N THR A 75 -16.57 6.22 11.06
CA THR A 75 -15.53 5.89 10.09
C THR A 75 -15.01 4.47 10.31
N ARG A 76 -14.87 4.03 11.57
CA ARG A 76 -14.53 2.64 11.92
C ARG A 76 -15.55 1.66 11.32
N GLN A 77 -16.83 1.97 11.46
CA GLN A 77 -17.91 1.18 10.86
C GLN A 77 -17.89 1.20 9.33
N LYS A 78 -17.50 2.33 8.69
CA LYS A 78 -17.29 2.38 7.23
C LYS A 78 -16.16 1.45 6.79
N VAL A 79 -15.05 1.43 7.53
CA VAL A 79 -13.92 0.52 7.25
C VAL A 79 -14.34 -0.93 7.38
N LEU A 80 -15.08 -1.30 8.42
CA LEU A 80 -15.60 -2.67 8.57
C LEU A 80 -16.51 -3.06 7.40
N ARG A 81 -17.43 -2.19 7.00
CA ARG A 81 -18.32 -2.44 5.85
C ARG A 81 -17.55 -2.58 4.54
N LEU A 82 -16.49 -1.78 4.32
CA LEU A 82 -15.63 -1.88 3.14
C LEU A 82 -15.06 -3.29 2.96
N PHE A 83 -14.80 -4.00 4.07
CA PHE A 83 -14.24 -5.34 4.07
C PHE A 83 -15.26 -6.44 4.44
N SER A 84 -16.57 -6.13 4.41
CA SER A 84 -17.64 -7.06 4.78
C SER A 84 -17.44 -7.69 6.17
N ALA A 85 -16.81 -6.96 7.08
CA ALA A 85 -16.49 -7.42 8.44
C ALA A 85 -17.61 -7.02 9.41
N ASP A 86 -18.15 -8.01 10.14
CA ASP A 86 -19.16 -7.76 11.17
C ASP A 86 -18.50 -7.18 12.44
N SER A 87 -19.01 -6.05 12.92
CA SER A 87 -18.51 -5.37 14.11
C SER A 87 -18.64 -6.20 15.41
N SER A 88 -19.50 -7.23 15.43
CA SER A 88 -19.57 -8.18 16.55
C SER A 88 -18.33 -9.09 16.61
N GLN A 89 -17.70 -9.37 15.47
CA GLN A 89 -16.57 -10.29 15.32
C GLN A 89 -15.23 -9.58 15.11
N TRP A 90 -15.26 -8.33 14.65
CA TRP A 90 -14.09 -7.58 14.24
C TRP A 90 -13.99 -6.23 14.94
N ASP A 91 -12.76 -5.77 15.12
CA ASP A 91 -12.46 -4.41 15.54
C ASP A 91 -11.39 -3.79 14.63
N VAL A 92 -11.36 -2.46 14.53
CA VAL A 92 -10.39 -1.71 13.74
C VAL A 92 -9.57 -0.85 14.68
N VAL A 93 -8.25 -0.97 14.62
CA VAL A 93 -7.30 -0.11 15.33
C VAL A 93 -6.64 0.78 14.29
N PHE A 94 -6.85 2.09 14.37
CA PHE A 94 -6.20 3.04 13.47
C PHE A 94 -4.72 3.17 13.79
N THR A 95 -3.90 3.18 12.75
CA THR A 95 -2.44 3.28 12.83
C THR A 95 -1.93 4.25 11.77
N ALA A 96 -0.67 4.68 11.84
CA ALA A 96 -0.09 5.55 10.81
C ALA A 96 -0.05 4.90 9.41
N ASN A 97 0.16 3.59 9.33
CA ASN A 97 0.23 2.81 8.09
C ASN A 97 0.27 1.30 8.41
N ALA A 98 0.33 0.44 7.39
CA ALA A 98 0.47 -1.01 7.56
C ALA A 98 1.72 -1.41 8.38
N THR A 99 2.85 -0.72 8.22
CA THR A 99 4.06 -0.99 8.99
C THR A 99 3.84 -0.75 10.48
N ALA A 100 3.13 0.32 10.85
CA ALA A 100 2.76 0.61 12.23
C ALA A 100 1.80 -0.45 12.80
N ALA A 101 0.86 -0.94 11.98
CA ALA A 101 -0.03 -2.04 12.34
C ALA A 101 0.73 -3.35 12.61
N VAL A 102 1.68 -3.70 11.74
CA VAL A 102 2.57 -4.87 11.91
C VAL A 102 3.42 -4.73 13.17
N LYS A 103 4.01 -3.53 13.39
CA LYS A 103 4.79 -3.24 14.60
C LYS A 103 3.94 -3.39 15.86
N LEU A 104 2.71 -2.93 15.85
CA LEU A 104 1.78 -3.07 16.99
C LEU A 104 1.52 -4.54 17.34
N VAL A 105 1.27 -5.40 16.33
CA VAL A 105 1.14 -6.85 16.55
C VAL A 105 2.43 -7.43 17.11
N MET A 106 3.58 -7.09 16.54
CA MET A 106 4.90 -7.53 17.00
C MET A 106 5.13 -7.17 18.49
N GLU A 107 4.83 -5.92 18.89
CA GLU A 107 4.96 -5.47 20.29
C GLU A 107 4.08 -6.28 21.24
N CYS A 108 2.86 -6.62 20.81
CA CYS A 108 1.95 -7.46 21.59
C CYS A 108 2.51 -8.89 21.79
N PHE A 109 3.04 -9.50 20.73
CA PHE A 109 3.64 -10.83 20.79
C PHE A 109 4.95 -10.83 21.58
N ALA A 110 5.80 -9.84 21.42
CA ALA A 110 7.04 -9.66 22.20
C ALA A 110 6.76 -9.46 23.72
N GLY A 111 5.55 -9.03 24.08
CA GLY A 111 5.11 -8.87 25.47
C GLY A 111 4.84 -10.17 26.21
N HIS A 112 4.76 -11.33 25.54
CA HIS A 112 4.62 -12.63 26.19
C HIS A 112 5.89 -12.96 26.97
N GLU A 113 5.74 -13.58 28.14
CA GLU A 113 6.88 -13.91 29.01
C GLU A 113 7.92 -14.81 28.33
N GLN A 114 7.47 -15.72 27.51
CA GLN A 114 8.31 -16.65 26.75
C GLN A 114 8.71 -16.12 25.37
N GLY A 115 8.34 -14.88 25.04
CA GLY A 115 8.46 -14.34 23.69
C GLY A 115 7.52 -15.05 22.71
N PHE A 116 7.87 -15.06 21.45
CA PHE A 116 7.09 -15.71 20.39
C PHE A 116 8.01 -16.28 19.31
N ASP A 117 7.47 -17.24 18.56
CA ASP A 117 8.11 -17.77 17.35
C ASP A 117 7.47 -17.16 16.12
N TYR A 118 8.22 -17.07 15.01
CA TYR A 118 7.79 -16.35 13.82
C TYR A 118 8.06 -17.12 12.53
N LEU A 119 7.02 -17.31 11.72
CA LEU A 119 7.11 -17.81 10.35
C LEU A 119 6.62 -16.72 9.40
N TYR A 120 7.31 -16.51 8.28
CA TYR A 120 6.86 -15.54 7.29
C TYR A 120 7.20 -16.00 5.86
N HIS A 121 6.34 -15.59 4.92
CA HIS A 121 6.49 -15.93 3.50
C HIS A 121 7.61 -15.10 2.85
N CYS A 122 8.35 -15.68 1.89
CA CYS A 122 9.44 -14.99 1.17
C CYS A 122 8.97 -13.73 0.40
N ASN A 123 7.74 -13.71 -0.11
CA ASN A 123 7.15 -12.53 -0.75
C ASN A 123 6.75 -11.40 0.23
N ALA A 124 7.21 -11.48 1.49
CA ALA A 124 6.91 -10.48 2.51
C ALA A 124 7.58 -9.14 2.23
N HIS A 125 6.83 -8.06 2.44
CA HIS A 125 7.38 -6.72 2.52
C HIS A 125 8.33 -6.59 3.72
N THR A 126 9.31 -5.67 3.65
CA THR A 126 10.28 -5.43 4.74
C THR A 126 9.65 -5.20 6.11
N SER A 127 8.42 -4.68 6.19
CA SER A 127 7.69 -4.51 7.45
C SER A 127 7.42 -5.85 8.16
N LEU A 128 7.08 -6.90 7.42
CA LEU A 128 6.92 -8.25 7.96
C LEU A 128 8.28 -8.90 8.25
N VAL A 129 9.25 -8.71 7.35
CA VAL A 129 10.61 -9.27 7.55
C VAL A 129 11.23 -8.78 8.86
N GLY A 130 11.05 -7.50 9.21
CA GLY A 130 11.61 -6.90 10.42
C GLY A 130 11.09 -7.50 11.74
N VAL A 131 9.93 -8.16 11.74
CA VAL A 131 9.36 -8.82 12.94
C VAL A 131 10.28 -9.93 13.47
N ARG A 132 11.06 -10.58 12.60
CA ARG A 132 12.00 -11.64 12.95
C ARG A 132 13.04 -11.21 14.00
N GLU A 133 13.39 -9.93 14.04
CA GLU A 133 14.40 -9.40 14.97
C GLU A 133 13.91 -9.38 16.44
N GLN A 134 12.60 -9.55 16.67
CA GLN A 134 11.98 -9.62 18.00
C GLN A 134 11.52 -11.04 18.36
N ALA A 135 11.51 -11.96 17.40
CA ALA A 135 11.11 -13.32 17.62
C ALA A 135 12.23 -14.15 18.27
N ARG A 136 11.88 -15.15 19.07
CA ARG A 136 12.87 -16.07 19.66
C ARG A 136 13.46 -17.00 18.58
N HIS A 137 12.60 -17.55 17.73
CA HIS A 137 13.00 -18.28 16.54
C HIS A 137 12.20 -17.75 15.36
N SER A 138 12.85 -17.65 14.21
CA SER A 138 12.18 -17.21 12.99
C SER A 138 12.65 -17.98 11.77
N ARG A 139 11.73 -18.18 10.81
CA ARG A 139 12.05 -18.78 9.51
C ARG A 139 11.28 -18.11 8.39
N CYS A 140 12.00 -17.79 7.31
CA CYS A 140 11.43 -17.39 6.03
C CYS A 140 11.03 -18.66 5.26
N LEU A 141 9.76 -18.76 4.87
CA LEU A 141 9.24 -19.87 4.06
C LEU A 141 9.38 -19.50 2.58
N ALA A 142 10.23 -20.22 1.87
CA ALA A 142 10.64 -19.87 0.51
C ALA A 142 9.60 -20.28 -0.54
N THR A 143 8.83 -21.35 -0.28
CA THR A 143 7.91 -21.93 -1.25
C THR A 143 6.55 -22.27 -0.64
N THR A 144 5.55 -22.42 -1.50
CA THR A 144 4.21 -22.88 -1.10
C THR A 144 4.27 -24.30 -0.51
N GLU A 145 5.16 -25.15 -1.04
CA GLU A 145 5.33 -26.53 -0.57
C GLU A 145 5.86 -26.58 0.86
N GLU A 146 6.77 -25.69 1.26
CA GLU A 146 7.20 -25.57 2.66
C GLU A 146 6.03 -25.21 3.58
N ILE A 147 5.15 -24.31 3.12
CA ILE A 147 3.96 -23.90 3.89
C ILE A 147 2.97 -25.06 4.00
N GLU A 148 2.66 -25.74 2.90
CA GLU A 148 1.75 -26.89 2.90
C GLU A 148 2.32 -28.05 3.75
N TYR A 149 3.64 -28.28 3.70
CA TYR A 149 4.32 -29.23 4.58
C TYR A 149 4.12 -28.89 6.07
N TRP A 150 4.35 -27.62 6.43
CA TRP A 150 4.14 -27.16 7.81
C TRP A 150 2.67 -27.22 8.23
N LEU A 151 1.75 -26.81 7.38
CA LEU A 151 0.31 -26.88 7.64
C LEU A 151 -0.19 -28.33 7.80
N GLY A 152 0.48 -29.28 7.13
CA GLY A 152 0.25 -30.72 7.27
C GLY A 152 0.86 -31.33 8.54
N GLY A 153 1.50 -30.54 9.40
CA GLY A 153 2.11 -31.00 10.65
C GLY A 153 3.63 -31.16 10.59
N GLY A 154 4.27 -30.77 9.48
CA GLY A 154 5.73 -30.79 9.36
C GLY A 154 6.39 -29.77 10.29
N GLN A 155 7.55 -30.13 10.84
CA GLN A 155 8.31 -29.32 11.77
C GLN A 155 9.28 -28.41 10.99
N LEU A 156 9.17 -27.09 11.17
CA LEU A 156 10.02 -26.08 10.51
C LEU A 156 10.88 -25.26 11.47
N LEU A 157 10.52 -25.22 12.73
CA LEU A 157 11.27 -24.57 13.81
C LEU A 157 11.78 -25.63 14.78
N PRO A 158 12.78 -25.33 15.62
CA PRO A 158 13.19 -26.19 16.71
C PRO A 158 11.97 -26.60 17.55
N GLU A 159 12.03 -27.78 18.15
CA GLU A 159 10.97 -28.28 19.01
C GLU A 159 10.63 -27.24 20.07
N ARG A 160 9.34 -26.93 20.21
CA ARG A 160 8.88 -25.97 21.19
C ARG A 160 9.04 -26.58 22.58
N GLU A 161 10.07 -26.13 23.30
CA GLU A 161 10.28 -26.49 24.71
C GLU A 161 9.04 -26.24 25.58
N LEU A 162 8.22 -25.25 25.15
CA LEU A 162 7.03 -24.78 25.85
C LEU A 162 5.85 -24.64 24.88
N PRO A 163 4.83 -25.50 24.96
CA PRO A 163 3.65 -25.47 24.10
C PRO A 163 2.84 -24.16 24.19
N THR A 164 3.05 -23.40 25.28
CA THR A 164 2.36 -22.13 25.56
C THR A 164 2.90 -20.94 24.81
N ARG A 165 4.11 -21.03 24.22
CA ARG A 165 4.68 -19.92 23.43
C ARG A 165 3.88 -19.71 22.14
N PRO A 166 3.36 -18.49 21.88
CA PRO A 166 2.61 -18.24 20.65
C PRO A 166 3.52 -18.27 19.41
N LEU A 167 2.97 -18.73 18.29
CA LEU A 167 3.55 -18.62 16.96
C LEU A 167 2.76 -17.60 16.14
N LEU A 168 3.47 -16.68 15.49
CA LEU A 168 2.89 -15.78 14.52
C LEU A 168 3.31 -16.22 13.10
N PHE A 169 2.33 -16.54 12.25
CA PHE A 169 2.55 -16.77 10.82
C PHE A 169 2.09 -15.54 10.02
N ALA A 170 3.03 -14.90 9.31
CA ALA A 170 2.75 -13.70 8.54
C ALA A 170 2.99 -13.89 7.04
N TYR A 171 2.05 -13.41 6.23
CA TYR A 171 2.17 -13.47 4.77
C TYR A 171 1.41 -12.31 4.10
N PRO A 172 1.85 -11.85 2.91
CA PRO A 172 1.09 -10.87 2.15
C PRO A 172 -0.11 -11.52 1.46
N ALA A 173 -1.23 -10.84 1.40
CA ALA A 173 -2.36 -11.25 0.57
C ALA A 173 -2.03 -11.20 -0.92
N GLN A 174 -1.16 -10.23 -1.28
CA GLN A 174 -0.62 -10.05 -2.62
C GLN A 174 0.83 -9.57 -2.53
N SER A 175 1.72 -10.23 -3.26
CA SER A 175 3.11 -9.79 -3.40
C SER A 175 3.15 -8.36 -3.97
N ASN A 176 3.78 -7.45 -3.24
CA ASN A 176 4.00 -6.08 -3.70
C ASN A 176 5.06 -5.99 -4.81
N MET A 177 5.79 -7.07 -5.07
CA MET A 177 6.78 -7.17 -6.14
C MET A 177 6.12 -7.50 -7.48
N ASN A 178 5.53 -8.69 -7.62
CA ASN A 178 5.04 -9.22 -8.89
C ASN A 178 3.50 -9.33 -8.99
N GLY A 179 2.78 -9.00 -7.92
CA GLY A 179 1.31 -9.05 -7.90
C GLY A 179 0.69 -10.43 -7.70
N GLU A 180 1.50 -11.47 -7.46
CA GLU A 180 0.99 -12.80 -7.10
C GLU A 180 0.09 -12.74 -5.88
N ARG A 181 -1.08 -13.36 -5.93
CA ARG A 181 -2.01 -13.47 -4.82
C ARG A 181 -1.83 -14.80 -4.11
N LEU A 182 -1.59 -14.71 -2.80
CA LEU A 182 -1.36 -15.89 -1.98
C LEU A 182 -2.67 -16.46 -1.40
N PRO A 183 -2.70 -17.77 -1.11
CA PRO A 183 -3.93 -18.44 -0.69
C PRO A 183 -4.47 -17.94 0.64
N MET A 184 -5.67 -17.35 0.63
CA MET A 184 -6.38 -16.95 1.86
C MET A 184 -6.75 -18.15 2.75
N LYS A 185 -6.85 -19.37 2.19
CA LYS A 185 -7.17 -20.61 2.91
C LYS A 185 -6.15 -20.98 4.01
N TRP A 186 -4.92 -20.47 3.93
CA TRP A 186 -3.88 -20.77 4.93
C TRP A 186 -4.28 -20.38 6.36
N ALA A 187 -4.98 -19.25 6.52
CA ALA A 187 -5.49 -18.85 7.84
C ALA A 187 -6.48 -19.87 8.43
N ALA A 188 -7.37 -20.40 7.59
CA ALA A 188 -8.30 -21.45 7.99
C ALA A 188 -7.56 -22.76 8.33
N GLN A 189 -6.57 -23.14 7.54
CA GLN A 189 -5.77 -24.34 7.74
C GLN A 189 -4.96 -24.27 9.05
N VAL A 190 -4.33 -23.13 9.34
CA VAL A 190 -3.64 -22.87 10.63
C VAL A 190 -4.60 -23.11 11.81
N ARG A 191 -5.81 -22.55 11.71
CA ARG A 191 -6.80 -22.65 12.80
C ARG A 191 -7.41 -24.04 12.96
N GLY A 192 -7.57 -24.78 11.87
CA GLY A 192 -8.10 -26.14 11.87
C GLY A 192 -7.11 -27.22 12.31
N SER A 193 -5.82 -26.89 12.41
CA SER A 193 -4.78 -27.85 12.80
C SER A 193 -4.66 -27.96 14.33
N SER A 194 -4.86 -29.16 14.88
CA SER A 194 -4.68 -29.42 16.31
C SER A 194 -3.23 -29.21 16.78
N GLN A 195 -2.26 -29.35 15.88
CA GLN A 195 -0.83 -29.14 16.18
C GLN A 195 -0.45 -27.65 16.27
N ASN A 196 -1.29 -26.77 15.73
CA ASN A 196 -1.05 -25.32 15.69
C ASN A 196 -1.86 -24.55 16.75
N GLY A 197 -2.22 -25.16 17.87
CA GLY A 197 -3.18 -24.65 18.86
C GLY A 197 -2.91 -23.26 19.44
N ASN A 198 -1.67 -22.77 19.41
CA ASN A 198 -1.30 -21.40 19.83
C ASN A 198 -0.63 -20.64 18.67
N THR A 199 -1.20 -20.76 17.47
CA THR A 199 -0.71 -20.10 16.26
C THR A 199 -1.72 -19.09 15.75
N TYR A 200 -1.23 -17.91 15.41
CA TYR A 200 -2.01 -16.77 14.92
C TYR A 200 -1.49 -16.34 13.55
N THR A 201 -2.39 -15.78 12.74
CA THR A 201 -2.09 -15.36 11.39
C THR A 201 -2.15 -13.84 11.24
N LEU A 202 -1.12 -13.25 10.62
CA LEU A 202 -1.06 -11.84 10.23
C LEU A 202 -1.01 -11.72 8.71
N LEU A 203 -2.08 -11.17 8.13
CA LEU A 203 -2.18 -10.90 6.70
C LEU A 203 -1.78 -9.45 6.40
N ASP A 204 -0.75 -9.25 5.59
CA ASP A 204 -0.49 -7.93 5.00
C ASP A 204 -1.34 -7.76 3.74
N ALA A 205 -2.41 -6.98 3.85
CA ALA A 205 -3.34 -6.72 2.77
C ALA A 205 -3.03 -5.43 1.99
N ALA A 206 -1.97 -4.69 2.35
CA ALA A 206 -1.71 -3.35 1.81
C ALA A 206 -1.60 -3.31 0.28
N ALA A 207 -1.02 -4.33 -0.35
CA ALA A 207 -0.94 -4.40 -1.81
C ALA A 207 -2.25 -4.90 -2.45
N LEU A 208 -2.96 -5.82 -1.81
CA LEU A 208 -4.23 -6.37 -2.31
C LEU A 208 -5.31 -5.29 -2.38
N VAL A 209 -5.56 -4.62 -1.24
CA VAL A 209 -6.69 -3.69 -1.09
C VAL A 209 -6.52 -2.39 -1.87
N SER A 210 -5.34 -2.14 -2.44
CA SER A 210 -5.12 -0.97 -3.30
C SER A 210 -6.03 -0.96 -4.54
N THR A 211 -6.41 -2.15 -5.04
CA THR A 211 -7.22 -2.30 -6.26
C THR A 211 -8.25 -3.42 -6.18
N THR A 212 -8.40 -4.10 -5.04
CA THR A 212 -9.23 -5.31 -4.95
C THR A 212 -9.94 -5.35 -3.61
N PRO A 213 -11.21 -5.74 -3.54
CA PRO A 213 -11.90 -5.94 -2.28
C PRO A 213 -11.31 -7.12 -1.51
N LEU A 214 -11.32 -7.01 -0.19
CA LEU A 214 -11.04 -8.09 0.74
C LEU A 214 -12.33 -8.43 1.49
N ASN A 215 -12.70 -9.70 1.53
CA ASN A 215 -13.91 -10.15 2.21
C ASN A 215 -13.56 -10.87 3.52
N LEU A 216 -13.98 -10.29 4.65
CA LEU A 216 -13.80 -10.82 6.00
C LEU A 216 -15.11 -11.33 6.63
N SER A 217 -16.17 -11.52 5.85
CA SER A 217 -17.49 -11.94 6.36
C SER A 217 -17.43 -13.29 7.10
N ASN A 218 -16.60 -14.23 6.64
CA ASN A 218 -16.41 -15.50 7.34
C ASN A 218 -15.24 -15.40 8.34
N HIS A 219 -15.54 -14.95 9.57
CA HIS A 219 -14.55 -14.79 10.64
C HIS A 219 -13.92 -16.12 11.09
N THR A 220 -14.52 -17.27 10.79
CA THR A 220 -13.96 -18.58 11.19
C THR A 220 -12.81 -19.03 10.30
N THR A 221 -12.75 -18.56 9.07
CA THR A 221 -11.71 -18.88 8.09
C THR A 221 -10.75 -17.75 7.80
N ALA A 222 -11.12 -16.52 8.18
CA ALA A 222 -10.33 -15.30 7.94
C ALA A 222 -9.07 -15.24 8.84
N PRO A 223 -8.03 -14.47 8.46
CA PRO A 223 -6.86 -14.21 9.30
C PRO A 223 -7.22 -13.60 10.65
N ASP A 224 -6.34 -13.75 11.65
CA ASP A 224 -6.56 -13.17 12.98
C ASP A 224 -6.30 -11.66 13.00
N PHE A 225 -5.30 -11.22 12.22
CA PHE A 225 -4.89 -9.83 12.11
C PHE A 225 -4.70 -9.47 10.64
N VAL A 226 -5.19 -8.28 10.24
CA VAL A 226 -5.03 -7.77 8.86
C VAL A 226 -4.49 -6.36 8.92
N SER A 227 -3.32 -6.13 8.30
CA SER A 227 -2.69 -4.80 8.20
C SER A 227 -2.91 -4.16 6.84
N MET A 228 -3.11 -2.83 6.81
CA MET A 228 -3.29 -2.09 5.56
C MET A 228 -2.90 -0.62 5.66
N SER A 229 -2.73 0.02 4.49
CA SER A 229 -2.48 1.46 4.34
C SER A 229 -3.51 2.07 3.40
N PHE A 230 -4.26 3.06 3.86
CA PHE A 230 -5.34 3.68 3.08
C PHE A 230 -4.84 4.58 1.95
N TYR A 231 -3.64 5.19 2.08
CA TYR A 231 -3.05 6.00 1.01
C TYR A 231 -2.72 5.20 -0.26
N LYS A 232 -2.63 3.87 -0.18
CA LYS A 232 -2.50 3.01 -1.36
C LYS A 232 -3.82 2.82 -2.10
N ILE A 233 -4.96 3.06 -1.44
CA ILE A 233 -6.30 2.96 -2.02
C ILE A 233 -6.75 4.33 -2.54
N TYR A 234 -6.53 5.39 -1.73
CA TYR A 234 -7.16 6.71 -1.90
C TYR A 234 -6.17 7.85 -2.18
N GLY A 235 -4.85 7.64 -2.01
CA GLY A 235 -3.82 8.67 -2.09
C GLY A 235 -3.72 9.58 -0.86
N PHE A 236 -4.83 9.83 -0.19
CA PHE A 236 -4.98 10.55 1.06
C PHE A 236 -6.17 9.96 1.84
N PRO A 237 -6.10 9.85 3.17
CA PRO A 237 -5.05 10.33 4.09
C PRO A 237 -3.88 9.35 4.29
N ASP A 238 -2.79 9.87 4.85
CA ASP A 238 -1.69 9.06 5.41
C ASP A 238 -2.17 8.40 6.70
N LEU A 239 -2.85 7.28 6.55
CA LEU A 239 -3.45 6.49 7.61
C LEU A 239 -3.41 5.01 7.23
N GLY A 240 -3.34 4.16 8.23
CA GLY A 240 -3.49 2.72 8.10
C GLY A 240 -4.42 2.16 9.16
N ALA A 241 -4.61 0.86 9.13
CA ALA A 241 -5.38 0.14 10.14
C ALA A 241 -4.83 -1.26 10.37
N LEU A 242 -5.06 -1.74 11.59
CA LEU A 242 -5.05 -3.14 11.97
C LEU A 242 -6.50 -3.57 12.19
N ILE A 243 -6.99 -4.50 11.37
CA ILE A 243 -8.28 -5.15 11.62
C ILE A 243 -8.01 -6.40 12.44
N VAL A 244 -8.69 -6.52 13.57
CA VAL A 244 -8.47 -7.57 14.58
C VAL A 244 -9.70 -8.44 14.70
N ARG A 245 -9.52 -9.75 14.56
CA ARG A 245 -10.55 -10.74 14.90
C ARG A 245 -10.69 -10.78 16.42
N LYS A 246 -11.87 -10.44 16.96
CA LYS A 246 -12.09 -10.30 18.42
C LYS A 246 -11.78 -11.58 19.19
N ALA A 247 -12.08 -12.75 18.62
CA ALA A 247 -11.75 -14.04 19.24
C ALA A 247 -10.24 -14.25 19.45
N SER A 248 -9.38 -13.57 18.70
CA SER A 248 -7.92 -13.64 18.80
C SER A 248 -7.31 -12.44 19.56
N ALA A 249 -8.13 -11.48 19.98
CA ALA A 249 -7.67 -10.25 20.63
C ALA A 249 -6.98 -10.48 22.00
N HIS A 250 -7.23 -11.61 22.64
CA HIS A 250 -6.64 -11.93 23.94
C HIS A 250 -5.10 -11.99 23.88
N VAL A 251 -4.49 -12.40 22.76
CA VAL A 251 -3.03 -12.42 22.62
C VAL A 251 -2.43 -11.02 22.58
N LEU A 252 -3.20 -10.01 22.13
CA LEU A 252 -2.75 -8.62 22.06
C LEU A 252 -2.73 -7.92 23.44
N ARG A 253 -3.34 -8.52 24.47
CA ARG A 253 -3.34 -7.97 25.83
C ARG A 253 -1.97 -7.99 26.49
N ARG A 254 -1.01 -8.74 25.95
CA ARG A 254 0.36 -8.88 26.50
C ARG A 254 1.29 -7.73 26.14
N ARG A 255 0.85 -6.73 25.38
CA ARG A 255 1.65 -5.54 25.09
C ARG A 255 2.10 -4.86 26.39
N LYS A 256 3.42 -4.69 26.58
CA LYS A 256 3.97 -4.10 27.80
C LYS A 256 3.80 -2.58 27.84
N TYR A 257 4.03 -1.91 26.71
CA TYR A 257 3.86 -0.47 26.62
C TYR A 257 2.39 -0.08 26.64
N PHE A 258 2.10 1.08 27.24
CA PHE A 258 0.82 1.77 27.17
C PHE A 258 1.05 3.26 26.96
N GLY A 259 0.19 3.90 26.16
CA GLY A 259 0.24 5.33 25.90
C GLY A 259 -0.97 6.07 26.48
N GLY A 260 -0.99 7.39 26.34
CA GLY A 260 -2.16 8.18 26.71
C GLY A 260 -3.42 7.70 26.02
N GLY A 261 -4.55 7.72 26.69
CA GLY A 261 -5.85 7.31 26.16
C GLY A 261 -6.17 5.81 26.29
N THR A 262 -5.18 4.94 26.60
CA THR A 262 -5.35 3.48 26.65
C THR A 262 -5.50 2.90 28.06
N THR A 263 -5.50 3.76 29.07
CA THR A 263 -5.59 3.37 30.47
C THR A 263 -6.83 3.97 31.13
N GLU A 264 -7.40 3.23 32.09
CA GLU A 264 -8.46 3.74 32.97
C GLU A 264 -7.84 4.54 34.11
N MET A 265 -6.77 4.02 34.73
CA MET A 265 -6.11 4.66 35.87
C MET A 265 -4.65 4.22 35.98
N ILE A 266 -3.79 5.10 36.49
CA ILE A 266 -2.35 4.85 36.69
C ILE A 266 -1.92 5.37 38.07
N GLY A 267 -1.23 4.55 38.84
CA GLY A 267 -0.49 4.94 40.02
C GLY A 267 1.01 5.01 39.72
N CYS A 268 1.63 6.19 39.99
CA CYS A 268 3.05 6.41 39.72
C CYS A 268 3.88 6.62 40.99
N ILE A 269 3.25 7.09 42.08
CA ILE A 269 3.92 7.38 43.37
C ILE A 269 3.72 6.19 44.28
N GLY A 270 4.78 5.74 44.94
CA GLY A 270 4.80 4.51 45.73
C GLY A 270 4.99 3.28 44.85
N THR A 271 4.18 2.25 45.03
CA THR A 271 4.20 1.05 44.16
C THR A 271 3.49 1.34 42.83
N PRO A 272 4.18 1.33 41.69
CA PRO A 272 3.57 1.62 40.39
C PRO A 272 2.55 0.54 40.00
N TRP A 273 1.40 0.97 39.46
CA TRP A 273 0.39 0.09 38.90
C TRP A 273 -0.36 0.76 37.74
N VAL A 274 -0.98 -0.03 36.87
CA VAL A 274 -1.77 0.47 35.76
C VAL A 274 -3.00 -0.41 35.51
N GLU A 275 -4.15 0.24 35.38
CA GLU A 275 -5.38 -0.39 34.87
C GLU A 275 -5.60 0.06 33.45
N ARG A 276 -5.71 -0.90 32.53
CA ARG A 276 -5.84 -0.65 31.09
C ARG A 276 -7.29 -0.77 30.66
N LYS A 277 -7.66 -0.02 29.62
CA LYS A 277 -8.98 -0.12 29.02
C LYS A 277 -9.23 -1.51 28.45
N GLU A 278 -10.39 -2.07 28.73
CA GLU A 278 -10.84 -3.39 28.26
C GLU A 278 -12.14 -3.32 27.44
N SER A 279 -12.71 -2.12 27.25
CA SER A 279 -14.00 -1.92 26.59
C SER A 279 -13.97 -2.34 25.11
N SER A 280 -12.83 -2.20 24.43
CA SER A 280 -12.62 -2.64 23.05
C SER A 280 -11.14 -2.83 22.75
N VAL A 281 -10.84 -3.50 21.62
CA VAL A 281 -9.45 -3.69 21.19
C VAL A 281 -8.80 -2.35 20.84
N HIS A 282 -9.52 -1.48 20.13
CA HIS A 282 -9.02 -0.15 19.77
C HIS A 282 -8.81 0.74 20.98
N ALA A 283 -9.70 0.73 21.97
CA ALA A 283 -9.54 1.53 23.19
C ALA A 283 -8.26 1.17 23.96
N ARG A 284 -7.82 -0.11 23.87
CA ARG A 284 -6.61 -0.59 24.51
C ARG A 284 -5.34 -0.30 23.71
N LEU A 285 -5.42 -0.19 22.37
CA LEU A 285 -4.26 -0.19 21.48
C LEU A 285 -3.99 1.13 20.75
N GLU A 286 -4.97 2.02 20.64
CA GLU A 286 -4.81 3.34 20.02
C GLU A 286 -4.14 4.31 21.00
N ASP A 287 -2.81 4.38 20.97
CA ASP A 287 -2.03 5.23 21.85
C ASP A 287 -2.08 6.70 21.44
N GLY A 288 -2.22 7.57 22.44
CA GLY A 288 -2.24 9.03 22.27
C GLY A 288 -3.54 9.52 21.61
N THR A 289 -3.57 10.80 21.29
CA THR A 289 -4.69 11.37 20.52
C THR A 289 -4.63 10.84 19.09
N ILE A 290 -5.63 10.06 18.69
CA ILE A 290 -5.72 9.50 17.35
C ILE A 290 -5.73 10.59 16.26
N ALA A 291 -5.39 10.23 15.05
CA ALA A 291 -5.29 11.16 13.92
C ALA A 291 -6.68 11.58 13.39
N ILE A 292 -7.45 12.35 14.20
CA ILE A 292 -8.87 12.69 13.97
C ILE A 292 -9.11 13.26 12.58
N ARG A 293 -8.22 14.15 12.12
CA ARG A 293 -8.35 14.80 10.81
C ARG A 293 -8.13 13.81 9.67
N SER A 294 -7.16 12.90 9.82
CA SER A 294 -6.92 11.83 8.85
C SER A 294 -8.07 10.83 8.84
N ILE A 295 -8.72 10.57 9.99
CA ILE A 295 -9.90 9.69 10.06
C ILE A 295 -11.10 10.35 9.39
N LEU A 296 -11.31 11.66 9.55
CA LEU A 296 -12.31 12.42 8.79
C LEU A 296 -12.04 12.34 7.28
N ALA A 297 -10.78 12.56 6.87
CA ALA A 297 -10.38 12.44 5.48
C ALA A 297 -10.62 11.04 4.92
N LEU A 298 -10.39 9.99 5.72
CA LEU A 298 -10.70 8.61 5.34
C LEU A 298 -12.20 8.40 5.11
N SER A 299 -13.05 8.98 5.95
CA SER A 299 -14.51 8.93 5.74
C SER A 299 -14.90 9.54 4.39
N CYS A 300 -14.36 10.72 4.06
CA CYS A 300 -14.57 11.35 2.75
C CYS A 300 -14.01 10.49 1.60
N ALA A 301 -12.82 9.89 1.81
CA ALA A 301 -12.13 9.10 0.80
C ALA A 301 -12.92 7.85 0.39
N ILE A 302 -13.48 7.12 1.37
CA ILE A 302 -14.31 5.93 1.11
C ILE A 302 -15.50 6.29 0.24
N ASP A 303 -16.24 7.36 0.61
CA ASP A 303 -17.43 7.79 -0.11
C ASP A 303 -17.08 8.27 -1.53
N THR A 304 -16.08 9.14 -1.64
CA THR A 304 -15.64 9.70 -2.94
C THR A 304 -15.14 8.62 -3.89
N HIS A 305 -14.31 7.71 -3.42
CA HIS A 305 -13.75 6.64 -4.25
C HIS A 305 -14.86 5.70 -4.76
N THR A 306 -15.81 5.36 -3.90
CA THR A 306 -16.95 4.52 -4.31
C THR A 306 -17.76 5.20 -5.41
N ASN A 307 -18.02 6.51 -5.29
CA ASN A 307 -18.78 7.26 -6.28
C ASN A 307 -18.04 7.43 -7.62
N LEU A 308 -16.71 7.63 -7.58
CA LEU A 308 -15.89 7.82 -8.79
C LEU A 308 -15.68 6.53 -9.57
N PHE A 309 -15.52 5.38 -8.88
CA PHE A 309 -15.04 4.13 -9.47
C PHE A 309 -16.01 2.94 -9.35
N ASP A 310 -17.24 3.14 -8.86
CA ASP A 310 -18.24 2.09 -8.63
C ASP A 310 -17.76 0.96 -7.71
N GLY A 311 -16.86 1.28 -6.78
CA GLY A 311 -16.31 0.37 -5.78
C GLY A 311 -15.14 -0.48 -6.26
N LEU A 312 -14.53 -1.18 -5.30
CA LEU A 312 -13.27 -1.94 -5.52
C LEU A 312 -13.45 -3.14 -6.46
N GLU A 313 -14.66 -3.69 -6.60
CA GLU A 313 -14.93 -4.77 -7.56
C GLU A 313 -14.72 -4.33 -9.01
N GLN A 314 -15.20 -3.13 -9.36
CA GLN A 314 -15.02 -2.58 -10.70
C GLN A 314 -13.57 -2.16 -10.94
N VAL A 315 -12.93 -1.57 -9.93
CA VAL A 315 -11.49 -1.25 -9.96
C VAL A 315 -10.68 -2.52 -10.22
N SER A 316 -10.98 -3.62 -9.54
CA SER A 316 -10.27 -4.90 -9.69
C SER A 316 -10.40 -5.47 -11.11
N LYS A 317 -11.62 -5.45 -11.68
CA LYS A 317 -11.85 -5.91 -13.06
C LYS A 317 -11.10 -5.05 -14.07
N HIS A 318 -11.13 -3.73 -13.90
CA HIS A 318 -10.48 -2.78 -14.79
C HIS A 318 -8.96 -2.88 -14.74
N THR A 319 -8.38 -2.79 -13.54
CA THR A 319 -6.93 -2.85 -13.36
C THR A 319 -6.35 -4.21 -13.71
N GLY A 320 -7.09 -5.30 -13.47
CA GLY A 320 -6.71 -6.64 -13.89
C GLY A 320 -6.65 -6.80 -15.41
N TRP A 321 -7.60 -6.19 -16.14
CA TRP A 321 -7.57 -6.12 -17.61
C TRP A 321 -6.38 -5.29 -18.12
N LEU A 322 -6.14 -4.12 -17.57
CA LEU A 322 -4.99 -3.28 -17.93
C LEU A 322 -3.66 -4.00 -17.66
N ALA A 323 -3.54 -4.68 -16.50
CA ALA A 323 -2.33 -5.44 -16.15
C ALA A 323 -2.08 -6.60 -17.13
N LYS A 324 -3.14 -7.30 -17.56
CA LYS A 324 -3.03 -8.32 -18.59
C LYS A 324 -2.56 -7.71 -19.92
N THR A 325 -3.14 -6.61 -20.33
CA THR A 325 -2.75 -5.93 -21.58
C THR A 325 -1.30 -5.46 -21.53
N LEU A 326 -0.86 -4.89 -20.39
CA LEU A 326 0.53 -4.47 -20.20
C LEU A 326 1.50 -5.66 -20.24
N HIS A 327 1.17 -6.74 -19.52
CA HIS A 327 1.96 -7.96 -19.50
C HIS A 327 2.13 -8.54 -20.91
N ASP A 328 1.02 -8.75 -21.62
CA ASP A 328 1.03 -9.43 -22.93
C ASP A 328 1.81 -8.60 -23.96
N ARG A 329 1.67 -7.28 -23.94
CA ARG A 329 2.41 -6.39 -24.83
C ARG A 329 3.90 -6.34 -24.50
N LEU A 330 4.30 -6.19 -23.23
CA LEU A 330 5.73 -6.18 -22.86
C LEU A 330 6.40 -7.53 -23.15
N ALA A 331 5.74 -8.64 -22.82
CA ALA A 331 6.25 -9.98 -23.10
C ALA A 331 6.36 -10.29 -24.61
N GLY A 332 5.54 -9.64 -25.43
CA GLY A 332 5.56 -9.78 -26.88
C GLY A 332 6.62 -8.96 -27.60
N LEU A 333 7.25 -7.97 -26.93
CA LEU A 333 8.26 -7.11 -27.58
C LEU A 333 9.55 -7.87 -27.89
N LYS A 334 10.04 -7.70 -29.13
CA LYS A 334 11.26 -8.32 -29.60
C LYS A 334 12.19 -7.31 -30.28
N HIS A 335 13.48 -7.51 -30.10
CA HIS A 335 14.50 -6.89 -30.94
C HIS A 335 14.44 -7.41 -32.38
N ALA A 336 15.10 -6.74 -33.31
CA ALA A 336 15.16 -7.15 -34.69
C ALA A 336 15.72 -8.58 -34.95
N ASN A 337 16.59 -9.04 -34.06
CA ASN A 337 17.14 -10.39 -34.09
C ASN A 337 16.23 -11.46 -33.46
N GLY A 338 15.02 -11.08 -33.05
CA GLY A 338 14.03 -11.99 -32.42
C GLY A 338 14.18 -12.18 -30.90
N MET A 339 15.24 -11.65 -30.28
CA MET A 339 15.43 -11.70 -28.83
C MET A 339 14.37 -10.88 -28.09
N PRO A 340 13.81 -11.38 -26.95
CA PRO A 340 12.86 -10.60 -26.14
C PRO A 340 13.50 -9.31 -25.61
N VAL A 341 12.77 -8.20 -25.69
CA VAL A 341 13.19 -6.91 -25.10
C VAL A 341 12.99 -6.91 -23.57
N CYS A 342 11.86 -7.47 -23.12
CA CYS A 342 11.52 -7.51 -21.71
C CYS A 342 11.51 -8.95 -21.18
N TYR A 343 11.98 -9.12 -19.95
CA TYR A 343 11.72 -10.31 -19.14
C TYR A 343 10.76 -9.93 -18.02
N VAL A 344 9.56 -10.53 -18.02
CA VAL A 344 8.52 -10.24 -17.02
C VAL A 344 8.54 -11.28 -15.91
N TYR A 345 8.66 -10.83 -14.67
CA TYR A 345 8.69 -11.69 -13.49
C TYR A 345 7.27 -12.03 -13.04
N LYS A 346 6.86 -13.25 -13.31
CA LYS A 346 5.55 -13.79 -12.97
C LYS A 346 5.70 -15.09 -12.19
N ALA A 347 4.92 -15.26 -11.11
CA ALA A 347 4.88 -16.55 -10.42
C ALA A 347 4.25 -17.63 -11.34
N PRO A 348 4.73 -18.88 -11.30
CA PRO A 348 4.16 -19.98 -12.10
C PRO A 348 2.66 -20.18 -11.82
N THR A 349 2.24 -19.96 -10.59
CA THR A 349 0.86 -20.13 -10.09
C THR A 349 -0.08 -19.00 -10.49
N SER A 350 0.45 -17.84 -10.95
CA SER A 350 -0.36 -16.68 -11.26
C SER A 350 -0.68 -16.57 -12.77
N THR A 351 -1.83 -15.96 -13.08
CA THR A 351 -2.27 -15.73 -14.47
C THR A 351 -2.83 -14.31 -14.60
N TYR A 352 -2.20 -13.49 -15.44
CA TYR A 352 -2.71 -12.14 -15.71
C TYR A 352 -4.11 -12.21 -16.32
N GLY A 353 -5.01 -11.40 -15.78
CA GLY A 353 -6.44 -11.43 -16.09
C GLY A 353 -7.30 -12.30 -15.18
N ASP A 354 -6.71 -13.21 -14.40
CA ASP A 354 -7.40 -13.92 -13.32
C ASP A 354 -7.17 -13.22 -11.97
N SER A 355 -8.17 -12.47 -11.52
CA SER A 355 -8.11 -11.72 -10.27
C SER A 355 -7.99 -12.60 -9.01
N ARG A 356 -8.09 -13.93 -9.09
CA ARG A 356 -7.86 -14.83 -7.95
C ARG A 356 -6.38 -15.10 -7.72
N SER A 357 -5.56 -15.04 -8.76
CA SER A 357 -4.14 -15.38 -8.72
C SER A 357 -3.19 -14.21 -8.98
N GLN A 358 -3.66 -13.13 -9.64
CA GLN A 358 -2.81 -12.01 -10.07
C GLN A 358 -3.47 -10.65 -9.83
N GLY A 359 -2.70 -9.72 -9.27
CA GLY A 359 -3.07 -8.33 -9.06
C GLY A 359 -2.55 -7.39 -10.17
N ALA A 360 -2.81 -6.11 -9.99
CA ALA A 360 -2.54 -5.04 -10.95
C ALA A 360 -1.07 -4.57 -10.94
N THR A 361 -0.12 -5.52 -10.97
CA THR A 361 1.33 -5.27 -10.87
C THR A 361 2.05 -6.03 -11.96
N VAL A 362 2.87 -5.33 -12.74
CA VAL A 362 3.75 -5.93 -13.76
C VAL A 362 5.18 -5.54 -13.46
N THR A 363 6.04 -6.52 -13.20
CA THR A 363 7.44 -6.32 -12.86
C THR A 363 8.32 -6.96 -13.93
N PHE A 364 9.28 -6.21 -14.42
CA PHE A 364 10.10 -6.62 -15.55
C PHE A 364 11.50 -6.03 -15.47
N ASN A 365 12.41 -6.59 -16.25
CA ASN A 365 13.70 -5.98 -16.61
C ASN A 365 13.86 -5.98 -18.12
N VAL A 366 14.76 -5.13 -18.63
CA VAL A 366 14.98 -4.92 -20.07
C VAL A 366 16.33 -5.50 -20.47
N ARG A 367 16.33 -6.26 -21.57
CA ARG A 367 17.55 -6.79 -22.22
C ARG A 367 17.95 -5.94 -23.41
N LYS A 368 19.20 -6.06 -23.83
CA LYS A 368 19.70 -5.64 -25.13
C LYS A 368 19.58 -6.79 -26.15
N SER A 369 19.83 -6.50 -27.41
CA SER A 369 19.81 -7.52 -28.49
C SER A 369 20.88 -8.60 -28.34
N ASP A 370 21.97 -8.32 -27.63
CA ASP A 370 23.02 -9.28 -27.28
C ASP A 370 22.67 -10.18 -26.08
N GLY A 371 21.50 -9.99 -25.48
CA GLY A 371 21.02 -10.71 -24.30
C GLY A 371 21.45 -10.15 -22.97
N SER A 372 22.37 -9.20 -22.92
CA SER A 372 22.81 -8.55 -21.68
C SER A 372 21.71 -7.64 -21.09
N TRP A 373 21.76 -7.40 -19.77
CA TRP A 373 20.77 -6.59 -19.09
C TRP A 373 21.04 -5.08 -19.23
N ARG A 374 19.98 -4.29 -19.37
CA ARG A 374 20.05 -2.86 -19.14
C ARG A 374 19.90 -2.58 -17.64
N SER A 375 20.59 -1.55 -17.14
CA SER A 375 20.40 -1.07 -15.76
C SER A 375 18.94 -0.68 -15.53
N GLY A 376 18.30 -1.24 -14.50
CA GLY A 376 16.94 -0.90 -14.10
C GLY A 376 16.83 0.55 -13.63
N PHE A 377 17.84 1.07 -12.93
CA PHE A 377 17.91 2.50 -12.58
C PHE A 377 18.06 3.38 -13.82
N GLY A 378 18.91 2.97 -14.79
CA GLY A 378 19.08 3.70 -16.05
C GLY A 378 17.79 3.76 -16.85
N VAL A 379 17.08 2.65 -16.99
CA VAL A 379 15.76 2.60 -17.65
C VAL A 379 14.75 3.43 -16.87
N GLY A 380 14.72 3.36 -15.55
CA GLY A 380 13.84 4.17 -14.71
C GLY A 380 14.09 5.67 -14.85
N ALA A 381 15.36 6.09 -14.97
CA ALA A 381 15.72 7.49 -15.22
C ALA A 381 15.24 7.97 -16.60
N LEU A 382 15.40 7.14 -17.63
CA LEU A 382 14.89 7.44 -18.98
C LEU A 382 13.36 7.55 -19.01
N LEU A 383 12.65 6.65 -18.33
CA LEU A 383 11.20 6.69 -18.20
C LEU A 383 10.75 7.99 -17.51
N ARG A 384 11.38 8.34 -16.39
CA ARG A 384 11.07 9.57 -15.64
C ARG A 384 11.32 10.83 -16.46
N ALA A 385 12.40 10.89 -17.23
CA ALA A 385 12.70 12.00 -18.14
C ALA A 385 11.65 12.15 -19.26
N ASN A 386 10.79 11.16 -19.46
CA ASN A 386 9.66 11.19 -20.39
C ASN A 386 8.31 11.15 -19.65
N GLU A 387 8.26 11.63 -18.41
CA GLU A 387 7.07 11.75 -17.56
C GLU A 387 6.35 10.40 -17.34
N ILE A 388 7.09 9.29 -17.35
CA ILE A 388 6.60 7.94 -17.05
C ILE A 388 7.15 7.52 -15.70
N HIS A 389 6.29 7.42 -14.70
CA HIS A 389 6.66 7.14 -13.32
C HIS A 389 6.46 5.66 -13.00
N VAL A 390 7.54 4.96 -12.73
CA VAL A 390 7.58 3.56 -12.28
C VAL A 390 8.46 3.43 -11.04
N ARG A 391 8.41 2.31 -10.35
CA ARG A 391 9.31 1.97 -9.25
C ARG A 391 10.48 1.15 -9.75
N THR A 392 11.70 1.43 -9.26
CA THR A 392 12.91 0.63 -9.52
C THR A 392 13.57 0.16 -8.22
N GLY A 393 14.45 -0.84 -8.31
CA GLY A 393 15.26 -1.36 -7.22
C GLY A 393 14.69 -2.63 -6.57
N SER A 394 14.95 -2.84 -5.28
CA SER A 394 14.55 -4.06 -4.55
C SER A 394 13.06 -4.13 -4.17
N LEU A 395 12.28 -3.09 -4.45
CA LEU A 395 10.82 -3.01 -4.26
C LEU A 395 10.37 -3.24 -2.81
N CYS A 396 11.26 -3.13 -1.82
CA CYS A 396 11.00 -3.47 -0.42
C CYS A 396 10.49 -4.92 -0.22
N ASN A 397 10.87 -5.84 -1.12
CA ASN A 397 10.56 -7.26 -1.08
C ASN A 397 11.86 -8.06 -1.28
N PRO A 398 12.72 -8.14 -0.25
CA PRO A 398 14.09 -8.60 -0.41
C PRO A 398 14.21 -10.05 -0.82
N ALA A 399 13.44 -10.95 -0.19
CA ALA A 399 13.54 -12.37 -0.48
C ALA A 399 12.85 -12.76 -1.79
N GLY A 400 11.67 -12.16 -2.09
CA GLY A 400 10.99 -12.38 -3.36
C GLY A 400 11.82 -11.88 -4.56
N MET A 401 12.44 -10.70 -4.44
CA MET A 401 13.36 -10.19 -5.46
C MET A 401 14.58 -11.11 -5.63
N ALA A 402 15.25 -11.48 -4.54
CA ALA A 402 16.43 -12.35 -4.59
C ALA A 402 16.10 -13.69 -5.24
N SER A 403 14.99 -14.32 -4.85
CA SER A 403 14.50 -15.57 -5.45
C SER A 403 14.23 -15.42 -6.95
N ALA A 404 13.53 -14.36 -7.36
CA ALA A 404 13.18 -14.13 -8.76
C ALA A 404 14.42 -13.81 -9.66
N LEU A 405 15.48 -13.24 -9.07
CA LEU A 405 16.74 -12.93 -9.76
C LEU A 405 17.80 -14.03 -9.61
N GLY A 406 17.53 -15.10 -8.87
CA GLY A 406 18.47 -16.18 -8.61
C GLY A 406 19.64 -15.77 -7.69
N LEU A 407 19.45 -14.75 -6.83
CA LEU A 407 20.47 -14.22 -5.93
C LEU A 407 20.45 -14.94 -4.58
N SER A 408 21.58 -15.41 -4.14
CA SER A 408 21.78 -15.93 -2.79
C SER A 408 22.02 -14.81 -1.77
N ALA A 409 21.95 -15.14 -0.48
CA ALA A 409 22.31 -14.22 0.59
C ALA A 409 23.79 -13.78 0.49
N ASN A 410 24.68 -14.65 0.01
CA ASN A 410 26.09 -14.33 -0.18
C ASN A 410 26.30 -13.34 -1.33
N ASP A 411 25.54 -13.48 -2.44
CA ASP A 411 25.58 -12.53 -3.56
C ASP A 411 25.15 -11.13 -3.10
N LEU A 412 24.07 -11.05 -2.33
CA LEU A 412 23.58 -9.78 -1.76
C LEU A 412 24.60 -9.17 -0.81
N ARG A 413 25.28 -9.98 0.01
CA ARG A 413 26.32 -9.54 0.93
C ARG A 413 27.54 -9.02 0.17
N ALA A 414 28.02 -9.77 -0.81
CA ALA A 414 29.16 -9.36 -1.65
C ALA A 414 28.86 -8.06 -2.41
N ALA A 415 27.64 -7.91 -2.94
CA ALA A 415 27.21 -6.68 -3.57
C ALA A 415 27.24 -5.50 -2.59
N PHE A 416 26.73 -5.67 -1.37
CA PHE A 416 26.76 -4.64 -0.33
C PHE A 416 28.19 -4.26 0.04
N ASP A 417 29.07 -5.22 0.26
CA ASP A 417 30.46 -5.01 0.65
C ASP A 417 31.26 -4.30 -0.46
N SER A 418 30.89 -4.51 -1.74
CA SER A 418 31.44 -3.79 -2.90
C SER A 418 30.75 -2.44 -3.20
N GLY A 419 29.96 -1.91 -2.26
CA GLY A 419 29.37 -0.57 -2.32
C GLY A 419 27.98 -0.48 -2.95
N PHE A 420 27.35 -1.58 -3.37
CA PHE A 420 25.97 -1.53 -3.87
C PHE A 420 24.98 -1.13 -2.76
N ARG A 421 24.02 -0.27 -3.12
CA ARG A 421 22.91 0.14 -2.25
C ARG A 421 21.62 0.15 -3.07
N CYS A 422 20.60 -0.56 -2.60
CA CYS A 422 19.36 -0.80 -3.35
C CYS A 422 18.52 0.44 -3.68
N ASN A 423 18.81 1.60 -3.07
CA ASN A 423 18.08 2.86 -3.29
C ASN A 423 18.98 3.98 -3.80
N GLN A 424 20.21 3.68 -4.20
CA GLN A 424 21.14 4.66 -4.75
C GLN A 424 21.31 4.45 -6.25
N PRO A 425 21.31 5.53 -7.06
CA PRO A 425 21.66 5.44 -8.46
C PRO A 425 23.07 4.86 -8.61
N GLY A 426 23.25 3.95 -9.55
CA GLY A 426 24.53 3.31 -9.80
C GLY A 426 24.36 2.11 -10.72
N ASP A 427 25.43 1.33 -10.87
CA ASP A 427 25.39 0.10 -11.64
C ASP A 427 24.68 -0.99 -10.81
N ASP A 428 23.45 -1.28 -11.19
CA ASP A 428 22.60 -2.33 -10.63
C ASP A 428 22.62 -3.63 -11.44
N VAL A 429 23.53 -3.74 -12.41
CA VAL A 429 23.85 -4.99 -13.12
C VAL A 429 25.28 -5.38 -12.77
N ARG A 430 25.46 -6.54 -12.14
CA ARG A 430 26.76 -7.05 -11.71
C ARG A 430 27.02 -8.41 -12.34
N GLY A 431 28.11 -8.48 -13.09
CA GLY A 431 28.28 -9.61 -13.99
C GLY A 431 27.13 -9.60 -15.03
N ASP A 432 26.41 -10.69 -15.10
CA ASP A 432 25.23 -10.82 -15.98
C ASP A 432 23.90 -10.96 -15.18
N VAL A 433 23.83 -10.35 -13.99
CA VAL A 433 22.65 -10.43 -13.11
C VAL A 433 22.22 -9.03 -12.66
N PRO A 434 20.94 -8.65 -12.82
CA PRO A 434 20.41 -7.42 -12.24
C PRO A 434 20.20 -7.58 -10.73
N TYR A 435 20.43 -6.51 -9.97
CA TYR A 435 20.21 -6.43 -8.51
C TYR A 435 19.00 -5.57 -8.15
N GLY A 436 18.10 -5.41 -9.09
CA GLY A 436 16.86 -4.69 -8.95
C GLY A 436 15.90 -5.00 -10.09
N MET A 437 14.69 -4.46 -9.97
CA MET A 437 13.61 -4.67 -10.93
C MET A 437 12.92 -3.35 -11.24
N ILE A 438 12.23 -3.29 -12.37
CA ILE A 438 11.30 -2.21 -12.74
C ILE A 438 9.89 -2.71 -12.50
N ARG A 439 9.10 -1.97 -11.73
CA ARG A 439 7.73 -2.32 -11.41
C ARG A 439 6.77 -1.25 -11.88
N ALA A 440 5.81 -1.60 -12.72
CA ALA A 440 4.63 -0.83 -13.05
C ALA A 440 3.42 -1.34 -12.26
N THR A 441 2.71 -0.46 -11.58
CA THR A 441 1.49 -0.76 -10.85
C THR A 441 0.36 0.17 -11.26
N LEU A 442 -0.81 -0.41 -11.49
CA LEU A 442 -2.00 0.28 -11.96
C LEU A 442 -2.93 0.60 -10.78
N GLY A 443 -3.57 1.76 -10.82
CA GLY A 443 -4.54 2.21 -9.84
C GLY A 443 -5.92 2.45 -10.44
N ALA A 444 -6.89 2.86 -9.61
CA ALA A 444 -8.28 3.06 -10.05
C ALA A 444 -8.43 4.03 -11.22
N MET A 445 -7.56 5.08 -11.28
CA MET A 445 -7.56 6.11 -12.32
C MET A 445 -6.65 5.77 -13.52
N SER A 446 -5.98 4.62 -13.53
CA SER A 446 -5.16 4.19 -14.68
C SER A 446 -6.05 3.88 -15.89
N THR A 447 -5.52 4.15 -17.07
CA THR A 447 -6.22 3.97 -18.35
C THR A 447 -5.41 3.13 -19.32
N LEU A 448 -6.04 2.67 -20.40
CA LEU A 448 -5.33 1.97 -21.48
C LEU A 448 -4.21 2.83 -22.07
N ARG A 449 -4.40 4.17 -22.08
CA ARG A 449 -3.40 5.11 -22.56
C ARG A 449 -2.08 5.03 -21.75
N ASP A 450 -2.14 4.79 -20.44
CA ASP A 450 -0.92 4.63 -19.62
C ASP A 450 -0.13 3.38 -20.03
N VAL A 451 -0.85 2.30 -20.34
CA VAL A 451 -0.26 1.06 -20.84
C VAL A 451 0.40 1.29 -22.20
N GLU A 452 -0.29 1.97 -23.11
CA GLU A 452 0.21 2.29 -24.44
C GLU A 452 1.48 3.13 -24.38
N VAL A 453 1.47 4.20 -23.57
CA VAL A 453 2.64 5.10 -23.46
C VAL A 453 3.87 4.36 -22.94
N LEU A 454 3.73 3.49 -21.91
CA LEU A 454 4.86 2.71 -21.41
C LEU A 454 5.37 1.72 -22.45
N VAL A 455 4.48 0.96 -23.10
CA VAL A 455 4.87 -0.05 -24.09
C VAL A 455 5.52 0.61 -25.31
N ASP A 456 4.92 1.66 -25.84
CA ASP A 456 5.45 2.44 -26.97
C ASP A 456 6.83 3.02 -26.65
N PHE A 457 7.04 3.50 -25.42
CA PHE A 457 8.35 3.99 -25.00
C PHE A 457 9.40 2.86 -25.03
N VAL A 458 9.07 1.70 -24.44
CA VAL A 458 9.98 0.54 -24.41
C VAL A 458 10.29 0.08 -25.82
N GLU A 459 9.29 -0.03 -26.69
CA GLU A 459 9.46 -0.44 -28.08
C GLU A 459 10.34 0.53 -28.86
N LYS A 460 10.03 1.83 -28.83
CA LYS A 460 10.70 2.82 -29.67
C LYS A 460 12.09 3.22 -29.18
N ARG A 461 12.37 3.10 -27.86
CA ARG A 461 13.61 3.60 -27.26
C ARG A 461 14.55 2.51 -26.78
N LEU A 462 14.04 1.32 -26.50
CA LEU A 462 14.82 0.23 -25.89
C LEU A 462 14.92 -1.01 -26.77
N ALA A 463 13.99 -1.23 -27.73
CA ALA A 463 14.15 -2.23 -28.76
C ALA A 463 15.14 -1.74 -29.83
N GLU A 464 16.04 -2.63 -30.25
CA GLU A 464 17.06 -2.34 -31.24
C GLU A 464 16.57 -2.81 -32.64
N HIS A 465 16.51 -1.88 -33.61
CA HIS A 465 16.05 -2.09 -34.96
C HIS A 465 17.22 -2.04 -35.98
N PRO A 466 17.20 -2.80 -37.07
CA PRO A 466 18.35 -2.98 -37.98
C PRO A 466 18.85 -1.71 -38.69
N HIS A 467 18.08 -0.63 -38.71
CA HIS A 467 18.39 0.59 -39.48
C HIS A 467 18.74 1.83 -38.64
N GLN A 468 18.87 1.68 -37.35
CA GLN A 468 19.41 2.76 -36.49
C GLN A 468 20.91 2.47 -36.26
N THR A 469 21.76 2.77 -37.25
CA THR A 469 23.17 3.08 -36.92
C THR A 469 23.14 4.13 -35.79
N PRO A 470 23.87 3.93 -34.70
CA PRO A 470 24.00 4.96 -33.69
C PRO A 470 24.57 6.18 -34.42
N ARG A 471 23.80 7.23 -34.60
CA ARG A 471 24.41 8.55 -34.73
C ARG A 471 25.25 8.66 -33.46
N ALA A 472 26.57 8.63 -33.64
CA ALA A 472 27.51 8.92 -32.60
C ALA A 472 27.03 10.21 -31.95
N SER A 473 26.40 10.08 -30.79
CA SER A 473 26.12 11.20 -29.91
C SER A 473 27.50 11.61 -29.43
N SER A 474 28.11 12.55 -30.19
CA SER A 474 29.20 13.35 -29.68
C SER A 474 28.75 13.95 -28.37
N GLY A 475 29.37 13.51 -27.28
CA GLY A 475 29.26 14.14 -25.99
C GLY A 475 28.13 13.65 -25.07
N ILE A 476 28.24 12.42 -24.57
CA ILE A 476 27.89 12.20 -23.17
C ILE A 476 29.10 12.72 -22.39
N GLN A 477 29.14 14.04 -22.17
CA GLN A 477 29.91 14.58 -21.06
C GLN A 477 29.39 13.86 -19.81
N SER A 478 30.29 13.21 -19.10
CA SER A 478 30.06 12.76 -17.73
C SER A 478 29.49 13.92 -16.94
N VAL A 479 28.20 13.92 -16.69
CA VAL A 479 27.58 14.80 -15.71
C VAL A 479 28.14 14.32 -14.37
N LYS A 480 29.19 15.00 -13.93
CA LYS A 480 29.64 14.92 -12.55
C LYS A 480 28.43 15.19 -11.69
N ALA A 481 28.31 14.42 -10.62
CA ALA A 481 27.30 14.57 -9.57
C ALA A 481 27.53 15.89 -8.81
N GLU A 482 27.20 17.00 -9.44
CA GLU A 482 27.07 18.31 -8.84
C GLU A 482 25.74 18.87 -9.32
N ASP A 483 24.86 19.20 -8.35
CA ASP A 483 23.55 19.82 -8.43
C ASP A 483 22.28 18.95 -8.48
N SER A 484 22.04 18.25 -7.38
CA SER A 484 20.68 17.87 -6.96
C SER A 484 19.83 19.08 -6.50
N SER A 485 20.41 20.30 -6.47
CA SER A 485 19.73 21.53 -6.04
C SER A 485 18.87 22.19 -7.12
N PHE A 486 19.18 22.00 -8.41
CA PHE A 486 18.48 22.71 -9.50
C PHE A 486 17.08 22.16 -9.80
N ALA A 487 16.85 20.86 -9.66
CA ALA A 487 15.49 20.30 -9.88
C ALA A 487 14.52 20.68 -8.76
N THR A 488 15.03 20.79 -7.53
CA THR A 488 14.23 21.23 -6.37
C THR A 488 13.89 22.72 -6.44
N LEU A 489 14.81 23.56 -6.93
CA LEU A 489 14.58 25.01 -7.11
C LEU A 489 13.53 25.32 -8.18
N SER A 490 13.52 24.60 -9.32
CA SER A 490 12.51 24.82 -10.37
C SER A 490 11.08 24.43 -9.93
N TYR A 491 10.95 23.45 -9.05
CA TYR A 491 9.65 23.06 -8.51
C TYR A 491 9.16 24.03 -7.44
N VAL A 492 10.06 24.55 -6.59
CA VAL A 492 9.75 25.58 -5.60
C VAL A 492 9.39 26.92 -6.26
N GLU A 493 10.09 27.33 -7.33
CA GLU A 493 9.73 28.55 -8.08
C GLU A 493 8.39 28.44 -8.82
N LYS A 494 8.06 27.28 -9.39
CA LYS A 494 6.73 27.05 -9.99
C LYS A 494 5.62 27.06 -8.93
N SER A 495 5.88 26.53 -7.75
CA SER A 495 4.92 26.53 -6.64
C SER A 495 4.74 27.92 -6.03
N SER A 496 5.80 28.73 -5.93
CA SER A 496 5.71 30.11 -5.44
C SER A 496 4.89 31.00 -6.40
N LYS A 497 5.08 30.88 -7.70
CA LYS A 497 4.27 31.63 -8.71
C LYS A 497 2.79 31.26 -8.66
N VAL A 498 2.43 30.03 -8.34
CA VAL A 498 1.03 29.61 -8.15
C VAL A 498 0.46 30.21 -6.86
N VAL A 499 1.22 30.26 -5.78
CA VAL A 499 0.81 30.92 -4.52
C VAL A 499 0.64 32.42 -4.72
N ASP A 500 1.54 33.08 -5.44
CA ASP A 500 1.45 34.52 -5.75
C ASP A 500 0.23 34.84 -6.63
N GLN A 501 -0.10 34.00 -7.62
CA GLN A 501 -1.33 34.15 -8.42
C GLN A 501 -2.61 33.97 -7.60
N ILE A 502 -2.62 33.02 -6.66
CA ILE A 502 -3.77 32.80 -5.76
C ILE A 502 -3.93 34.00 -4.81
N THR A 503 -2.83 34.56 -4.34
CA THR A 503 -2.85 35.74 -3.46
C THR A 503 -3.29 37.00 -4.21
N ALA A 504 -2.83 37.20 -5.44
CA ALA A 504 -3.23 38.34 -6.30
C ALA A 504 -4.73 38.26 -6.67
N ASN A 505 -5.27 37.09 -6.97
CA ASN A 505 -6.71 36.92 -7.23
C ASN A 505 -7.58 37.17 -5.99
N ARG A 506 -7.09 36.86 -4.77
CA ARG A 506 -7.80 37.18 -3.52
C ARG A 506 -7.87 38.68 -3.23
N THR A 507 -6.85 39.45 -3.60
CA THR A 507 -6.85 40.91 -3.44
C THR A 507 -7.79 41.58 -4.43
N GLN A 508 -8.04 41.01 -5.61
CA GLN A 508 -9.03 41.53 -6.57
C GLN A 508 -10.49 41.21 -6.20
N GLU A 509 -10.75 40.07 -5.54
CA GLU A 509 -12.09 39.72 -5.04
C GLU A 509 -12.52 40.52 -3.81
N SER A 510 -11.59 40.98 -2.97
CA SER A 510 -11.90 41.84 -1.82
C SER A 510 -12.27 43.28 -2.17
N ALA A 511 -12.12 43.70 -3.43
CA ALA A 511 -12.47 45.05 -3.92
C ALA A 511 -13.89 45.16 -4.53
N ARG A 512 -14.72 44.10 -4.49
CA ARG A 512 -16.12 44.17 -4.93
C ARG A 512 -17.05 44.50 -3.75
N PRO A 513 -17.96 45.48 -3.88
CA PRO A 513 -18.89 45.80 -2.80
C PRO A 513 -19.86 44.65 -2.55
N GLY A 514 -19.93 44.17 -1.29
CA GLY A 514 -20.78 43.07 -0.87
C GLY A 514 -22.27 43.40 -1.02
N PRO A 515 -23.12 42.37 -1.28
CA PRO A 515 -24.56 42.53 -1.35
C PRO A 515 -25.15 42.88 0.03
N LYS A 516 -26.10 43.81 0.02
CA LYS A 516 -26.80 44.33 1.21
C LYS A 516 -27.39 43.20 2.06
N ARG A 517 -27.24 43.33 3.39
CA ARG A 517 -27.91 42.52 4.39
C ARG A 517 -29.42 42.45 4.14
N GLY A 518 -29.96 41.25 3.77
CA GLY A 518 -31.39 41.13 3.55
C GLY A 518 -31.94 39.73 3.28
N VAL A 519 -31.14 38.64 3.20
CA VAL A 519 -31.65 37.33 2.75
C VAL A 519 -31.32 36.15 3.71
N TRP A 520 -30.82 36.38 4.91
CA TRP A 520 -30.43 35.28 5.81
C TRP A 520 -31.47 34.90 6.88
N GLN A 521 -32.71 35.38 6.79
CA GLN A 521 -33.76 35.01 7.78
C GLN A 521 -34.75 33.93 7.30
N ALA A 522 -34.63 33.39 6.10
CA ALA A 522 -35.63 32.47 5.53
C ALA A 522 -35.25 30.98 5.50
N LEU A 523 -34.09 30.57 5.97
CA LEU A 523 -33.62 29.16 5.88
C LEU A 523 -33.38 28.44 7.21
N PHE A 524 -33.68 29.03 8.36
CA PHE A 524 -33.54 28.37 9.66
C PHE A 524 -34.85 28.27 10.49
N GLY A 525 -35.97 28.15 9.83
CA GLY A 525 -37.30 28.11 10.45
C GLY A 525 -38.06 26.80 10.32
N CYS A 526 -37.40 25.62 10.40
CA CYS A 526 -38.14 24.36 10.47
C CYS A 526 -37.26 23.22 11.02
N TYR A 527 -37.01 23.20 12.33
CA TYR A 527 -36.69 21.95 13.07
C TYR A 527 -36.57 22.22 14.58
N TYR A 528 -37.65 22.78 15.17
CA TYR A 528 -37.84 22.70 16.63
C TYR A 528 -39.35 22.78 16.94
N LYS A 529 -40.06 21.65 16.77
CA LYS A 529 -41.28 21.33 17.51
C LYS A 529 -41.59 19.85 17.27
N ARG A 530 -41.22 19.03 18.26
CA ARG A 530 -42.02 18.01 18.95
C ARG A 530 -41.13 17.02 19.69
N ARG A 531 -41.28 17.12 21.02
CA ARG A 531 -41.03 16.19 22.13
C ARG A 531 -39.64 15.73 22.39
#